data_ee5ce7deddc3c9be8acb538dc283600e
#
_entry.id   ee5ce7deddc3c9be8acb538dc283600e
#
_cell.length_a   1.000
_cell.length_b   1.000
_cell.length_c   1.000
_cell.angle_alpha   90.00
_cell.angle_beta   90.00
_cell.angle_gamma   90.00
#
_symmetry.space_group_name_H-M   'P 1'
#
loop_
_entity.id
_entity.type
_entity.pdbx_description
1 polymer ?
#
loop_
_entity_poly.entity_id
_entity_poly.type
_entity_poly.pdbx_seq_one_letter_code
_entity_poly.pdbx_strand_id
1 'polypeptide(L)'
;MHYKICIVTAARSEYGLLKWVIDGVNHDKELELQLVVTGAHLSEEHGMTYHYIEEDGYPIAAKVDMQLSSDDKKSIVRSMGKCSEGFADIFTQLQPDVVIVLGDRYELLPIVSATLVMGIPVAHLSGGDVTEGAIDNEVRNAVSMMSAIHFPGVESSAENLRRMLGDDASIYVTGEPGLESFLRYDLMDRVELAKSLQLDVNTKWCLVTLHPETKLGLEANIEMVKNLFEVMSNTDDLQFVISKANADFGGKQINDFWDEVVKQDESKYRLFTSLGQRRYLSFMRQATGVIGNSSSGIVEAPFLGIPVVNIGDRQKGRHLCRNVIQCNRDIASIEDAFSKMQILPKTVDTYYGDGHTSAFVIEKLKAWLNTKEGWILR
;
A
#
# COMPACT_ATOMS: atom_id res chain seq x y z
N MET A 1 -5.17 27.73 -17.87
CA MET A 1 -6.18 27.37 -16.87
C MET A 1 -5.45 26.69 -15.74
N HIS A 2 -5.78 27.00 -14.50
CA HIS A 2 -5.29 26.26 -13.35
C HIS A 2 -6.40 25.29 -12.90
N TYR A 3 -6.16 23.99 -13.00
CA TYR A 3 -7.10 22.98 -12.51
C TYR A 3 -6.86 22.72 -11.03
N LYS A 4 -7.92 22.70 -10.23
CA LYS A 4 -7.91 22.39 -8.82
C LYS A 4 -7.99 20.88 -8.61
N ILE A 5 -6.90 20.29 -8.16
CA ILE A 5 -6.77 18.85 -7.95
C ILE A 5 -6.87 18.54 -6.47
N CYS A 6 -8.00 18.03 -6.04
CA CYS A 6 -8.16 17.56 -4.66
C CYS A 6 -7.59 16.13 -4.55
N ILE A 7 -6.61 15.93 -3.69
CA ILE A 7 -6.09 14.58 -3.36
C ILE A 7 -6.51 14.26 -1.94
N VAL A 8 -7.19 13.13 -1.75
CA VAL A 8 -7.64 12.69 -0.43
C VAL A 8 -6.80 11.53 0.05
N THR A 9 -6.38 11.57 1.32
CA THR A 9 -5.68 10.47 1.99
C THR A 9 -6.23 10.25 3.40
N ALA A 10 -6.47 8.97 3.73
CA ALA A 10 -7.09 8.57 5.00
C ALA A 10 -6.12 7.84 5.95
N ALA A 11 -4.96 7.41 5.48
CA ALA A 11 -4.00 6.66 6.27
C ALA A 11 -2.56 6.86 5.80
N ARG A 12 -1.59 6.67 6.71
CA ARG A 12 -0.16 6.79 6.42
C ARG A 12 0.31 5.88 5.28
N SER A 13 -0.20 4.65 5.21
CA SER A 13 0.15 3.71 4.13
C SER A 13 -0.31 4.22 2.76
N GLU A 14 -1.49 4.81 2.69
CA GLU A 14 -2.06 5.40 1.49
C GLU A 14 -1.28 6.67 1.07
N TYR A 15 -0.98 7.55 2.03
CA TYR A 15 -0.14 8.73 1.78
C TYR A 15 1.21 8.36 1.16
N GLY A 16 1.87 7.31 1.69
CA GLY A 16 3.14 6.85 1.15
C GLY A 16 3.08 6.43 -0.33
N LEU A 17 1.94 5.92 -0.79
CA LEU A 17 1.70 5.58 -2.19
C LEU A 17 1.33 6.82 -3.03
N LEU A 18 0.59 7.76 -2.46
CA LEU A 18 0.17 8.99 -3.13
C LEU A 18 1.26 10.07 -3.19
N LYS A 19 2.31 9.96 -2.37
CA LYS A 19 3.31 11.02 -2.16
C LYS A 19 3.84 11.63 -3.46
N TRP A 20 4.20 10.81 -4.43
CA TRP A 20 4.79 11.31 -5.67
C TRP A 20 3.76 11.90 -6.64
N VAL A 21 2.51 11.45 -6.57
CA VAL A 21 1.39 12.10 -7.27
C VAL A 21 1.10 13.47 -6.64
N ILE A 22 1.11 13.56 -5.30
CA ILE A 22 0.98 14.82 -4.56
C ILE A 22 2.12 15.77 -4.95
N ASP A 23 3.37 15.28 -4.93
CA ASP A 23 4.56 16.03 -5.31
C ASP A 23 4.45 16.58 -6.74
N GLY A 24 4.06 15.72 -7.68
CA GLY A 24 3.92 16.11 -9.06
C GLY A 24 2.82 17.15 -9.30
N VAL A 25 1.66 17.02 -8.64
CA VAL A 25 0.59 18.03 -8.71
C VAL A 25 1.05 19.34 -8.07
N ASN A 26 1.74 19.29 -6.92
CA ASN A 26 2.22 20.48 -6.20
C ASN A 26 3.27 21.29 -7.00
N HIS A 27 4.03 20.63 -7.86
CA HIS A 27 5.08 21.29 -8.68
C HIS A 27 4.64 21.61 -10.12
N ASP A 28 3.46 21.16 -10.56
CA ASP A 28 2.96 21.47 -11.91
C ASP A 28 2.37 22.89 -11.96
N LYS A 29 2.74 23.64 -12.99
CA LYS A 29 2.35 25.05 -13.14
C LYS A 29 0.87 25.27 -13.54
N GLU A 30 0.22 24.23 -14.03
CA GLU A 30 -1.17 24.28 -14.50
C GLU A 30 -2.14 23.66 -13.49
N LEU A 31 -1.62 23.10 -12.40
CA LEU A 31 -2.40 22.41 -11.36
C LEU A 31 -2.29 23.16 -10.02
N GLU A 32 -3.37 23.12 -9.25
CA GLU A 32 -3.45 23.63 -7.88
C GLU A 32 -3.73 22.45 -6.96
N LEU A 33 -2.80 22.13 -6.05
CA LEU A 33 -2.96 21.05 -5.08
C LEU A 33 -3.94 21.45 -3.97
N GLN A 34 -4.96 20.64 -3.76
CA GLN A 34 -5.87 20.72 -2.63
C GLN A 34 -5.79 19.41 -1.84
N LEU A 35 -4.79 19.26 -0.95
CA LEU A 35 -4.59 18.06 -0.17
C LEU A 35 -5.55 18.02 1.03
N VAL A 36 -6.40 16.98 1.09
CA VAL A 36 -7.35 16.76 2.17
C VAL A 36 -7.00 15.50 2.94
N VAL A 37 -6.88 15.61 4.25
CA VAL A 37 -6.58 14.48 5.15
C VAL A 37 -7.79 14.12 5.98
N THR A 38 -7.98 12.82 6.20
CA THR A 38 -9.10 12.26 6.96
C THR A 38 -8.70 10.96 7.67
N GLY A 39 -9.64 10.25 8.23
CA GLY A 39 -9.48 8.89 8.78
C GLY A 39 -8.40 8.79 9.85
N ALA A 40 -7.59 7.76 9.73
CA ALA A 40 -6.52 7.45 10.68
C ALA A 40 -5.44 8.54 10.78
N HIS A 41 -5.31 9.42 9.78
CA HIS A 41 -4.41 10.56 9.85
C HIS A 41 -4.73 11.53 11.00
N LEU A 42 -5.99 11.62 11.41
CA LEU A 42 -6.48 12.54 12.44
C LEU A 42 -6.79 11.84 13.77
N SER A 43 -6.44 10.57 13.91
CA SER A 43 -6.68 9.78 15.13
C SER A 43 -5.45 9.76 16.03
N GLU A 44 -5.61 10.09 17.31
CA GLU A 44 -4.57 10.00 18.33
C GLU A 44 -4.09 8.55 18.50
N GLU A 45 -5.01 7.58 18.46
CA GLU A 45 -4.72 6.16 18.55
C GLU A 45 -3.79 5.69 17.42
N HIS A 46 -3.91 6.30 16.23
CA HIS A 46 -3.08 6.01 15.06
C HIS A 46 -1.87 6.97 14.91
N GLY A 47 -1.63 7.82 15.92
CA GLY A 47 -0.43 8.65 16.02
C GLY A 47 -0.47 9.96 15.23
N MET A 48 -1.65 10.51 14.89
CA MET A 48 -1.82 11.81 14.22
C MET A 48 -0.91 11.97 13.01
N THR A 49 -0.93 11.00 12.11
CA THR A 49 0.08 10.83 11.06
C THR A 49 0.05 11.90 9.96
N TYR A 50 -0.89 12.84 9.99
CA TYR A 50 -0.87 14.02 9.12
C TYR A 50 0.37 14.90 9.34
N HIS A 51 1.03 14.83 10.50
CA HIS A 51 2.28 15.55 10.77
C HIS A 51 3.40 15.14 9.81
N TYR A 52 3.45 13.89 9.35
CA TYR A 52 4.44 13.47 8.35
C TYR A 52 4.22 14.18 7.00
N ILE A 53 2.99 14.54 6.68
CA ILE A 53 2.65 15.31 5.46
C ILE A 53 3.14 16.74 5.59
N GLU A 54 2.95 17.33 6.78
CA GLU A 54 3.45 18.68 7.11
C GLU A 54 4.99 18.72 7.13
N GLU A 55 5.64 17.68 7.69
CA GLU A 55 7.12 17.53 7.69
C GLU A 55 7.69 17.37 6.27
N ASP A 56 6.97 16.71 5.38
CA ASP A 56 7.33 16.59 3.96
C ASP A 56 7.11 17.92 3.19
N GLY A 57 6.52 18.93 3.82
CA GLY A 57 6.35 20.29 3.27
C GLY A 57 5.12 20.49 2.39
N TYR A 58 4.17 19.54 2.36
CA TYR A 58 2.95 19.68 1.57
C TYR A 58 1.86 20.46 2.34
N PRO A 59 1.22 21.46 1.70
CA PRO A 59 0.13 22.20 2.31
C PRO A 59 -1.12 21.33 2.41
N ILE A 60 -1.67 21.20 3.63
CA ILE A 60 -2.96 20.55 3.87
C ILE A 60 -4.06 21.60 3.72
N ALA A 61 -4.90 21.46 2.69
CA ALA A 61 -5.99 22.38 2.40
C ALA A 61 -7.16 22.22 3.38
N ALA A 62 -7.42 20.98 3.84
CA ALA A 62 -8.47 20.70 4.82
C ALA A 62 -8.21 19.41 5.61
N LYS A 63 -8.79 19.34 6.81
CA LYS A 63 -8.80 18.17 7.69
C LYS A 63 -10.26 17.79 7.96
N VAL A 64 -10.68 16.58 7.56
CA VAL A 64 -12.03 16.06 7.78
C VAL A 64 -11.99 14.97 8.84
N ASP A 65 -12.39 15.30 10.06
CA ASP A 65 -12.41 14.35 11.17
C ASP A 65 -13.64 13.44 11.08
N MET A 66 -13.42 12.17 10.85
CA MET A 66 -14.45 11.12 10.83
C MET A 66 -14.91 10.71 12.24
N GLN A 67 -14.29 11.24 13.30
CA GLN A 67 -14.56 10.88 14.68
C GLN A 67 -14.43 9.37 14.92
N LEU A 68 -13.31 8.79 14.51
CA LEU A 68 -12.99 7.38 14.74
C LEU A 68 -12.96 7.12 16.26
N SER A 69 -13.85 6.29 16.75
CA SER A 69 -14.01 6.03 18.19
C SER A 69 -13.82 4.57 18.59
N SER A 70 -13.94 3.64 17.65
CA SER A 70 -13.83 2.20 17.89
C SER A 70 -13.81 1.43 16.55
N ASP A 71 -13.26 0.21 16.57
CA ASP A 71 -13.20 -0.73 15.44
C ASP A 71 -14.50 -1.50 15.22
N ASP A 72 -15.53 -1.33 16.07
CA ASP A 72 -16.77 -2.04 15.87
C ASP A 72 -17.55 -1.54 14.66
N LYS A 73 -18.29 -2.44 14.01
CA LYS A 73 -19.01 -2.18 12.76
C LYS A 73 -19.96 -0.99 12.83
N LYS A 74 -20.62 -0.78 13.99
CA LYS A 74 -21.58 0.33 14.18
C LYS A 74 -20.86 1.67 14.24
N SER A 75 -19.74 1.73 14.94
CA SER A 75 -18.89 2.91 15.05
C SER A 75 -18.28 3.29 13.69
N ILE A 76 -17.80 2.31 12.93
CA ILE A 76 -17.30 2.51 11.57
C ILE A 76 -18.37 3.14 10.69
N VAL A 77 -19.60 2.61 10.66
CA VAL A 77 -20.70 3.18 9.86
C VAL A 77 -21.05 4.60 10.28
N ARG A 78 -21.00 4.92 11.58
CA ARG A 78 -21.19 6.29 12.08
C ARG A 78 -20.09 7.24 11.61
N SER A 79 -18.84 6.80 11.67
CA SER A 79 -17.69 7.56 11.17
C SER A 79 -17.80 7.84 9.67
N MET A 80 -18.28 6.87 8.88
CA MET A 80 -18.58 7.08 7.45
C MET A 80 -19.64 8.17 7.25
N GLY A 81 -20.68 8.24 8.11
CA GLY A 81 -21.66 9.31 8.07
C GLY A 81 -21.04 10.68 8.34
N LYS A 82 -20.15 10.79 9.33
CA LYS A 82 -19.39 12.01 9.63
C LYS A 82 -18.45 12.41 8.51
N CYS A 83 -17.85 11.43 7.85
CA CYS A 83 -17.02 11.64 6.66
C CYS A 83 -17.86 12.30 5.53
N SER A 84 -19.02 11.75 5.20
CA SER A 84 -19.91 12.35 4.18
C SER A 84 -20.31 13.78 4.50
N GLU A 85 -20.70 14.05 5.75
CA GLU A 85 -21.06 15.39 6.22
C GLU A 85 -19.90 16.39 6.04
N GLY A 86 -18.70 16.03 6.51
CA GLY A 86 -17.51 16.88 6.39
C GLY A 86 -17.06 17.12 4.95
N PHE A 87 -17.12 16.10 4.09
CA PHE A 87 -16.75 16.26 2.68
C PHE A 87 -17.75 17.10 1.88
N ALA A 88 -19.04 17.12 2.23
CA ALA A 88 -20.01 18.02 1.61
C ALA A 88 -19.62 19.49 1.82
N ASP A 89 -19.19 19.84 3.03
CA ASP A 89 -18.73 21.21 3.34
C ASP A 89 -17.41 21.54 2.62
N ILE A 90 -16.43 20.62 2.67
CA ILE A 90 -15.11 20.86 2.09
C ILE A 90 -15.16 20.97 0.57
N PHE A 91 -15.91 20.11 -0.11
CA PHE A 91 -16.05 20.21 -1.57
C PHE A 91 -16.81 21.49 -1.99
N THR A 92 -17.76 21.95 -1.20
CA THR A 92 -18.41 23.24 -1.42
C THR A 92 -17.42 24.41 -1.30
N GLN A 93 -16.50 24.34 -0.34
CA GLN A 93 -15.47 25.37 -0.11
C GLN A 93 -14.36 25.33 -1.16
N LEU A 94 -13.79 24.14 -1.44
CA LEU A 94 -12.62 23.97 -2.30
C LEU A 94 -12.98 24.00 -3.79
N GLN A 95 -14.16 23.53 -4.16
CA GLN A 95 -14.64 23.45 -5.55
C GLN A 95 -13.61 22.79 -6.49
N PRO A 96 -13.17 21.54 -6.21
CA PRO A 96 -12.18 20.88 -7.03
C PRO A 96 -12.70 20.57 -8.43
N ASP A 97 -11.81 20.60 -9.42
CA ASP A 97 -12.10 20.15 -10.78
C ASP A 97 -12.09 18.62 -10.90
N VAL A 98 -11.30 17.94 -10.05
CA VAL A 98 -11.26 16.49 -9.92
C VAL A 98 -10.79 16.10 -8.53
N VAL A 99 -11.27 14.97 -8.04
CA VAL A 99 -10.81 14.36 -6.78
C VAL A 99 -10.01 13.10 -7.11
N ILE A 100 -8.76 13.00 -6.64
CA ILE A 100 -7.92 11.80 -6.74
C ILE A 100 -8.08 10.98 -5.46
N VAL A 101 -8.39 9.70 -5.63
CA VAL A 101 -8.44 8.69 -4.55
C VAL A 101 -7.62 7.45 -4.93
N LEU A 102 -7.16 6.69 -3.93
CA LEU A 102 -6.34 5.51 -4.14
C LEU A 102 -6.92 4.30 -3.41
N GLY A 103 -7.05 3.18 -4.11
CA GLY A 103 -7.27 1.86 -3.50
C GLY A 103 -8.71 1.57 -3.13
N ASP A 104 -8.91 1.03 -1.93
CA ASP A 104 -10.07 0.21 -1.59
C ASP A 104 -10.52 0.34 -0.13
N ARG A 105 -10.06 1.37 0.57
CA ARG A 105 -10.44 1.58 1.96
C ARG A 105 -11.90 2.02 2.08
N TYR A 106 -12.59 1.56 3.13
CA TYR A 106 -13.99 1.88 3.36
C TYR A 106 -14.29 3.38 3.48
N GLU A 107 -13.28 4.19 3.89
CA GLU A 107 -13.37 5.65 3.96
C GLU A 107 -13.65 6.29 2.59
N LEU A 108 -13.28 5.61 1.50
CA LEU A 108 -13.53 6.11 0.16
C LEU A 108 -15.00 6.12 -0.22
N LEU A 109 -15.82 5.20 0.30
CA LEU A 109 -17.25 5.14 -0.02
C LEU A 109 -18.00 6.44 0.29
N PRO A 110 -17.93 7.01 1.50
CA PRO A 110 -18.57 8.29 1.79
C PRO A 110 -17.99 9.45 0.98
N ILE A 111 -16.69 9.43 0.67
CA ILE A 111 -16.01 10.47 -0.11
C ILE A 111 -16.52 10.46 -1.55
N VAL A 112 -16.44 9.31 -2.24
CA VAL A 112 -16.82 9.25 -3.66
C VAL A 112 -18.34 9.34 -3.88
N SER A 113 -19.16 8.92 -2.90
CA SER A 113 -20.60 9.17 -2.98
C SER A 113 -20.94 10.66 -2.86
N ALA A 114 -20.21 11.42 -2.02
CA ALA A 114 -20.36 12.86 -1.96
C ALA A 114 -19.93 13.54 -3.27
N THR A 115 -18.78 13.14 -3.86
CA THR A 115 -18.37 13.69 -5.18
C THR A 115 -19.38 13.39 -6.28
N LEU A 116 -19.92 12.18 -6.30
CA LEU A 116 -20.94 11.78 -7.31
C LEU A 116 -22.18 12.67 -7.23
N VAL A 117 -22.71 12.88 -6.01
CA VAL A 117 -23.92 13.74 -5.79
C VAL A 117 -23.63 15.19 -6.13
N MET A 118 -22.43 15.66 -5.87
CA MET A 118 -22.02 17.06 -6.14
C MET A 118 -21.55 17.30 -7.59
N GLY A 119 -21.51 16.26 -8.43
CA GLY A 119 -21.08 16.34 -9.83
C GLY A 119 -19.58 16.59 -10.00
N ILE A 120 -18.75 16.16 -9.04
CA ILE A 120 -17.30 16.30 -9.08
C ILE A 120 -16.71 14.99 -9.59
N PRO A 121 -15.95 14.98 -10.70
CA PRO A 121 -15.34 13.75 -11.21
C PRO A 121 -14.26 13.21 -10.28
N VAL A 122 -14.11 11.89 -10.28
CA VAL A 122 -13.12 11.17 -9.48
C VAL A 122 -12.10 10.49 -10.41
N ALA A 123 -10.83 10.61 -10.06
CA ALA A 123 -9.72 9.84 -10.61
C ALA A 123 -9.32 8.75 -9.60
N HIS A 124 -9.46 7.49 -9.97
CA HIS A 124 -9.21 6.34 -9.10
C HIS A 124 -7.91 5.63 -9.46
N LEU A 125 -6.94 5.64 -8.53
CA LEU A 125 -5.67 4.92 -8.63
C LEU A 125 -5.82 3.51 -8.02
N SER A 126 -5.13 2.54 -8.61
CA SER A 126 -5.11 1.12 -8.18
C SER A 126 -6.51 0.48 -8.12
N GLY A 127 -7.42 0.91 -9.02
CA GLY A 127 -8.71 0.25 -9.26
C GLY A 127 -8.56 -1.03 -10.08
N GLY A 128 -9.57 -1.91 -10.04
CA GLY A 128 -9.65 -3.11 -10.87
C GLY A 128 -8.91 -4.34 -10.34
N ASP A 129 -8.12 -4.22 -9.28
CA ASP A 129 -7.49 -5.37 -8.63
C ASP A 129 -8.54 -6.30 -8.02
N VAL A 130 -8.21 -7.59 -7.95
CA VAL A 130 -9.04 -8.59 -7.27
C VAL A 130 -8.40 -8.95 -5.94
N THR A 131 -9.16 -8.81 -4.86
CA THR A 131 -8.77 -9.24 -3.52
C THR A 131 -9.83 -10.18 -2.98
N GLU A 132 -9.53 -11.48 -2.94
CA GLU A 132 -10.48 -12.46 -2.42
C GLU A 132 -10.47 -12.44 -0.88
N GLY A 133 -11.61 -12.11 -0.26
CA GLY A 133 -11.83 -12.39 1.15
C GLY A 133 -11.89 -11.22 2.13
N ALA A 134 -11.91 -10.00 1.63
CA ALA A 134 -12.18 -8.79 2.40
C ALA A 134 -13.24 -7.95 1.70
N ILE A 135 -13.85 -6.99 2.41
CA ILE A 135 -14.78 -6.01 1.83
C ILE A 135 -14.09 -5.05 0.85
N ASP A 136 -12.76 -5.07 0.82
CA ASP A 136 -11.91 -4.22 0.00
C ASP A 136 -12.25 -4.37 -1.50
N ASN A 137 -12.56 -5.59 -1.93
CA ASN A 137 -12.96 -5.85 -3.32
C ASN A 137 -14.27 -5.14 -3.70
N GLU A 138 -15.28 -5.21 -2.84
CA GLU A 138 -16.56 -4.55 -3.03
C GLU A 138 -16.41 -3.03 -2.98
N VAL A 139 -15.61 -2.52 -2.04
CA VAL A 139 -15.31 -1.09 -1.93
C VAL A 139 -14.60 -0.60 -3.19
N ARG A 140 -13.53 -1.27 -3.63
CA ARG A 140 -12.77 -0.91 -4.82
C ARG A 140 -13.64 -0.86 -6.06
N ASN A 141 -14.49 -1.87 -6.26
CA ASN A 141 -15.39 -1.92 -7.39
C ASN A 141 -16.43 -0.78 -7.34
N ALA A 142 -17.00 -0.50 -6.17
CA ALA A 142 -17.94 0.62 -6.00
C ALA A 142 -17.27 1.98 -6.27
N VAL A 143 -16.06 2.19 -5.78
CA VAL A 143 -15.27 3.41 -6.05
C VAL A 143 -14.98 3.52 -7.55
N SER A 144 -14.56 2.44 -8.20
CA SER A 144 -14.33 2.44 -9.65
C SER A 144 -15.60 2.77 -10.44
N MET A 145 -16.76 2.20 -10.07
CA MET A 145 -18.04 2.50 -10.73
C MET A 145 -18.48 3.97 -10.59
N MET A 146 -18.05 4.65 -9.54
CA MET A 146 -18.35 6.07 -9.30
C MET A 146 -17.25 7.01 -9.82
N SER A 147 -16.20 6.49 -10.44
CA SER A 147 -15.06 7.26 -10.93
C SER A 147 -15.15 7.52 -12.43
N ALA A 148 -14.59 8.64 -12.89
CA ALA A 148 -14.63 9.09 -14.28
C ALA A 148 -13.35 8.76 -15.06
N ILE A 149 -12.22 8.58 -14.38
CA ILE A 149 -10.94 8.21 -14.97
C ILE A 149 -10.22 7.23 -14.04
N HIS A 150 -9.52 6.24 -14.61
CA HIS A 150 -8.97 5.10 -13.89
C HIS A 150 -7.49 4.90 -14.19
N PHE A 151 -6.72 4.66 -13.14
CA PHE A 151 -5.28 4.43 -13.17
C PHE A 151 -4.94 3.09 -12.50
N PRO A 152 -5.28 1.94 -13.12
CA PRO A 152 -4.88 0.63 -12.62
C PRO A 152 -3.36 0.44 -12.71
N GLY A 153 -2.81 -0.33 -11.78
CA GLY A 153 -1.38 -0.62 -11.75
C GLY A 153 -0.91 -1.57 -12.85
N VAL A 154 -1.78 -2.51 -13.26
CA VAL A 154 -1.43 -3.56 -14.22
C VAL A 154 -2.54 -3.80 -15.25
N GLU A 155 -2.16 -4.42 -16.38
CA GLU A 155 -3.12 -4.67 -17.47
C GLU A 155 -4.28 -5.59 -17.07
N SER A 156 -4.04 -6.59 -16.22
CA SER A 156 -5.13 -7.47 -15.74
C SER A 156 -6.19 -6.71 -14.94
N SER A 157 -5.79 -5.68 -14.19
CA SER A 157 -6.71 -4.78 -13.47
C SER A 157 -7.46 -3.86 -14.44
N ALA A 158 -6.79 -3.39 -15.50
CA ALA A 158 -7.43 -2.64 -16.57
C ALA A 158 -8.48 -3.47 -17.32
N GLU A 159 -8.21 -4.75 -17.59
CA GLU A 159 -9.18 -5.67 -18.18
C GLU A 159 -10.41 -5.88 -17.29
N ASN A 160 -10.22 -5.95 -15.96
CA ASN A 160 -11.33 -6.02 -15.01
C ASN A 160 -12.19 -4.74 -15.05
N LEU A 161 -11.55 -3.58 -15.12
CA LEU A 161 -12.26 -2.30 -15.25
C LEU A 161 -13.03 -2.21 -16.58
N ARG A 162 -12.44 -2.61 -17.72
CA ARG A 162 -13.16 -2.64 -19.01
C ARG A 162 -14.38 -3.55 -18.97
N ARG A 163 -14.29 -4.70 -18.32
CA ARG A 163 -15.45 -5.59 -18.13
C ARG A 163 -16.57 -4.96 -17.30
N MET A 164 -16.24 -4.10 -16.34
CA MET A 164 -17.22 -3.45 -15.48
C MET A 164 -17.80 -2.17 -16.10
N LEU A 165 -16.97 -1.39 -16.78
CA LEU A 165 -17.27 -0.02 -17.20
C LEU A 165 -17.53 0.11 -18.71
N GLY A 166 -17.09 -0.88 -19.48
CA GLY A 166 -17.08 -0.85 -20.94
C GLY A 166 -15.74 -0.39 -21.53
N ASP A 167 -15.56 -0.66 -22.83
CA ASP A 167 -14.30 -0.39 -23.53
C ASP A 167 -14.03 1.10 -23.74
N ASP A 168 -15.06 1.94 -23.70
CA ASP A 168 -14.96 3.40 -23.89
C ASP A 168 -14.54 4.15 -22.61
N ALA A 169 -14.37 3.46 -21.49
CA ALA A 169 -13.96 4.05 -20.23
C ALA A 169 -12.52 4.61 -20.29
N SER A 170 -12.28 5.73 -19.61
CA SER A 170 -10.95 6.36 -19.53
C SER A 170 -10.04 5.58 -18.58
N ILE A 171 -9.36 4.55 -19.08
CA ILE A 171 -8.52 3.63 -18.33
C ILE A 171 -7.07 3.70 -18.84
N TYR A 172 -6.13 3.99 -17.94
CA TYR A 172 -4.70 4.13 -18.25
C TYR A 172 -3.86 3.31 -17.29
N VAL A 173 -3.17 2.27 -17.76
CA VAL A 173 -2.26 1.46 -16.94
C VAL A 173 -1.01 2.27 -16.59
N THR A 174 -0.74 2.45 -15.30
CA THR A 174 0.29 3.39 -14.81
C THR A 174 1.45 2.74 -14.07
N GLY A 175 1.35 1.46 -13.74
CA GLY A 175 2.21 0.84 -12.74
C GLY A 175 1.74 1.16 -11.30
N GLU A 176 2.29 0.44 -10.34
CA GLU A 176 1.98 0.63 -8.93
C GLU A 176 2.72 1.85 -8.36
N PRO A 177 2.01 2.79 -7.72
CA PRO A 177 2.58 4.06 -7.28
C PRO A 177 3.73 3.91 -6.27
N GLY A 178 3.70 2.85 -5.45
CA GLY A 178 4.73 2.59 -4.43
C GLY A 178 6.13 2.40 -5.00
N LEU A 179 6.25 1.92 -6.25
CA LEU A 179 7.53 1.63 -6.88
C LEU A 179 8.36 2.89 -7.14
N GLU A 180 7.74 4.02 -7.39
CA GLU A 180 8.42 5.29 -7.63
C GLU A 180 9.28 5.73 -6.43
N SER A 181 8.91 5.31 -5.23
CA SER A 181 9.67 5.59 -4.02
C SER A 181 11.08 5.03 -4.04
N PHE A 182 11.34 3.91 -4.74
CA PHE A 182 12.69 3.36 -4.89
C PHE A 182 13.60 4.21 -5.77
N LEU A 183 13.02 5.01 -6.66
CA LEU A 183 13.75 5.89 -7.57
C LEU A 183 13.94 7.30 -6.98
N ARG A 184 13.01 7.76 -6.13
CA ARG A 184 12.93 9.14 -5.67
C ARG A 184 13.49 9.36 -4.26
N TYR A 185 13.47 8.36 -3.37
CA TYR A 185 14.07 8.50 -2.05
C TYR A 185 15.59 8.38 -2.11
N ASP A 186 16.26 9.22 -1.33
CA ASP A 186 17.65 9.02 -0.94
C ASP A 186 17.73 7.86 0.06
N LEU A 187 17.89 6.64 -0.50
CA LEU A 187 17.93 5.41 0.29
C LEU A 187 19.27 5.27 1.01
N MET A 188 19.20 4.78 2.24
CA MET A 188 20.36 4.54 3.10
C MET A 188 21.30 3.52 2.47
N ASP A 189 22.60 3.75 2.58
CA ASP A 189 23.59 2.75 2.26
C ASP A 189 23.62 1.61 3.31
N ARG A 190 24.43 0.58 3.04
CA ARG A 190 24.46 -0.61 3.89
C ARG A 190 24.99 -0.33 5.29
N VAL A 191 25.98 0.56 5.41
CA VAL A 191 26.61 0.89 6.70
C VAL A 191 25.67 1.74 7.56
N GLU A 192 25.05 2.76 6.95
CA GLU A 192 24.06 3.61 7.60
C GLU A 192 22.86 2.79 8.10
N LEU A 193 22.37 1.90 7.23
CA LEU A 193 21.24 1.03 7.54
C LEU A 193 21.57 0.02 8.65
N ALA A 194 22.74 -0.64 8.58
CA ALA A 194 23.22 -1.55 9.60
C ALA A 194 23.29 -0.87 10.98
N LYS A 195 23.85 0.33 11.02
CA LYS A 195 23.92 1.14 12.26
C LYS A 195 22.53 1.48 12.79
N SER A 196 21.60 1.90 11.90
CA SER A 196 20.25 2.32 12.29
C SER A 196 19.37 1.19 12.80
N LEU A 197 19.62 -0.05 12.36
CA LEU A 197 18.87 -1.26 12.72
C LEU A 197 19.67 -2.19 13.67
N GLN A 198 20.88 -1.81 14.04
CA GLN A 198 21.80 -2.61 14.88
C GLN A 198 22.08 -3.99 14.27
N LEU A 199 22.41 -4.03 12.98
CA LEU A 199 22.74 -5.24 12.22
C LEU A 199 24.25 -5.35 12.01
N ASP A 200 24.73 -6.59 11.77
CA ASP A 200 26.07 -6.80 11.27
C ASP A 200 26.11 -6.51 9.76
N VAL A 201 26.96 -5.57 9.37
CA VAL A 201 27.15 -5.13 7.98
C VAL A 201 27.65 -6.26 7.06
N ASN A 202 28.35 -7.25 7.61
CA ASN A 202 28.96 -8.36 6.86
C ASN A 202 28.05 -9.56 6.70
N THR A 203 26.98 -9.66 7.49
CA THR A 203 26.02 -10.77 7.44
C THR A 203 24.96 -10.53 6.37
N LYS A 204 24.46 -11.58 5.74
CA LYS A 204 23.32 -11.49 4.84
C LYS A 204 22.04 -11.16 5.61
N TRP A 205 21.15 -10.35 5.01
CA TRP A 205 19.91 -9.90 5.63
C TRP A 205 18.68 -10.43 4.91
N CYS A 206 17.67 -10.85 5.65
CA CYS A 206 16.38 -11.25 5.13
C CYS A 206 15.25 -10.45 5.79
N LEU A 207 14.33 -9.91 4.98
CA LEU A 207 13.13 -9.22 5.45
C LEU A 207 12.02 -10.23 5.71
N VAL A 208 11.41 -10.14 6.89
CA VAL A 208 10.27 -10.98 7.26
C VAL A 208 9.05 -10.12 7.55
N THR A 209 7.97 -10.34 6.80
CA THR A 209 6.69 -9.64 6.98
C THR A 209 5.54 -10.61 6.82
N LEU A 210 5.04 -11.13 7.94
CA LEU A 210 3.96 -12.10 7.97
C LEU A 210 2.73 -11.52 8.66
N HIS A 211 1.62 -11.48 7.92
CA HIS A 211 0.32 -11.01 8.39
C HIS A 211 -0.64 -12.19 8.58
N PRO A 212 -1.66 -12.07 9.45
CA PRO A 212 -2.69 -13.09 9.54
C PRO A 212 -3.46 -13.21 8.23
N GLU A 213 -3.84 -14.43 7.89
CA GLU A 213 -4.84 -14.70 6.86
C GLU A 213 -6.22 -14.66 7.51
N THR A 214 -7.01 -13.64 7.23
CA THR A 214 -8.29 -13.38 7.89
C THR A 214 -9.35 -14.47 7.66
N LYS A 215 -9.18 -15.28 6.62
CA LYS A 215 -10.02 -16.47 6.33
C LYS A 215 -9.65 -17.69 7.18
N LEU A 216 -8.48 -17.67 7.82
CA LEU A 216 -8.04 -18.77 8.69
C LEU A 216 -8.42 -18.51 10.15
N GLY A 217 -8.59 -19.60 10.91
CA GLY A 217 -8.69 -19.52 12.35
C GLY A 217 -7.38 -19.05 13.00
N LEU A 218 -7.48 -18.57 14.25
CA LEU A 218 -6.32 -18.06 14.99
C LEU A 218 -5.22 -19.11 15.13
N GLU A 219 -5.59 -20.35 15.43
CA GLU A 219 -4.64 -21.47 15.63
C GLU A 219 -3.77 -21.72 14.38
N ALA A 220 -4.40 -21.74 13.19
CA ALA A 220 -3.69 -21.95 11.94
C ALA A 220 -2.73 -20.77 11.60
N ASN A 221 -3.09 -19.54 11.96
CA ASN A 221 -2.21 -18.39 11.83
C ASN A 221 -1.00 -18.46 12.76
N ILE A 222 -1.20 -18.95 14.00
CA ILE A 222 -0.11 -19.15 14.97
C ILE A 222 0.78 -20.32 14.54
N GLU A 223 0.21 -21.39 14.01
CA GLU A 223 0.99 -22.51 13.47
C GLU A 223 1.87 -22.04 12.29
N MET A 224 1.33 -21.25 11.38
CA MET A 224 2.08 -20.72 10.25
C MET A 224 3.31 -19.90 10.71
N VAL A 225 3.17 -19.02 11.71
CA VAL A 225 4.31 -18.24 12.21
C VAL A 225 5.34 -19.11 12.94
N LYS A 226 4.91 -20.15 13.68
CA LYS A 226 5.80 -21.12 14.33
C LYS A 226 6.60 -21.92 13.32
N ASN A 227 5.94 -22.40 12.26
CA ASN A 227 6.59 -23.15 11.18
C ASN A 227 7.64 -22.29 10.47
N LEU A 228 7.33 -21.02 10.19
CA LEU A 228 8.31 -20.07 9.64
C LEU A 228 9.49 -19.86 10.60
N PHE A 229 9.23 -19.67 11.90
CA PHE A 229 10.30 -19.49 12.88
C PHE A 229 11.21 -20.71 12.99
N GLU A 230 10.67 -21.92 12.92
CA GLU A 230 11.45 -23.16 12.92
C GLU A 230 12.42 -23.21 11.73
N VAL A 231 11.97 -22.87 10.53
CA VAL A 231 12.85 -22.77 9.35
C VAL A 231 13.92 -21.70 9.53
N MET A 232 13.55 -20.52 10.05
CA MET A 232 14.51 -19.44 10.31
C MET A 232 15.54 -19.84 11.38
N SER A 233 15.15 -20.60 12.40
CA SER A 233 16.05 -21.02 13.49
C SER A 233 17.12 -21.99 13.02
N ASN A 234 16.79 -22.82 12.07
CA ASN A 234 17.69 -23.81 11.45
C ASN A 234 18.58 -23.24 10.33
N THR A 235 18.48 -21.92 10.08
CA THR A 235 19.27 -21.26 9.03
C THR A 235 20.46 -20.53 9.63
N ASP A 236 21.64 -20.78 9.13
CA ASP A 236 22.88 -20.09 9.50
C ASP A 236 23.17 -18.91 8.55
N ASP A 237 24.10 -18.02 8.94
CA ASP A 237 24.64 -16.91 8.13
C ASP A 237 23.63 -15.87 7.64
N LEU A 238 22.47 -15.75 8.32
CA LEU A 238 21.43 -14.75 8.03
C LEU A 238 20.99 -14.01 9.29
N GLN A 239 20.84 -12.69 9.16
CA GLN A 239 20.08 -11.90 10.12
C GLN A 239 18.67 -11.62 9.54
N PHE A 240 17.65 -11.79 10.37
CA PHE A 240 16.27 -11.58 10.01
C PHE A 240 15.75 -10.27 10.61
N VAL A 241 15.30 -9.38 9.76
CA VAL A 241 14.57 -8.18 10.19
C VAL A 241 13.09 -8.43 10.02
N ILE A 242 12.40 -8.47 11.13
CA ILE A 242 10.98 -8.82 11.22
C ILE A 242 10.18 -7.53 11.43
N SER A 243 9.20 -7.31 10.60
CA SER A 243 8.22 -6.25 10.80
C SER A 243 6.94 -6.84 11.40
N LYS A 244 6.40 -6.19 12.44
CA LYS A 244 5.17 -6.63 13.09
C LYS A 244 3.99 -6.66 12.10
N ALA A 245 3.08 -7.60 12.34
CA ALA A 245 1.82 -7.70 11.60
C ALA A 245 0.93 -6.48 11.88
N ASN A 246 0.08 -6.16 10.92
CA ASN A 246 -0.96 -5.14 11.05
C ASN A 246 -1.98 -5.51 12.16
N ALA A 247 -2.85 -4.55 12.51
CA ALA A 247 -3.93 -4.70 13.50
C ALA A 247 -5.10 -5.58 13.05
N ASP A 248 -4.91 -6.44 12.04
CA ASP A 248 -5.90 -7.41 11.57
C ASP A 248 -6.15 -8.49 12.63
N PHE A 249 -7.29 -9.17 12.54
CA PHE A 249 -7.63 -10.26 13.44
C PHE A 249 -6.54 -11.35 13.47
N GLY A 250 -5.97 -11.62 14.64
CA GLY A 250 -4.83 -12.54 14.83
C GLY A 250 -3.45 -11.85 14.75
N GLY A 251 -3.37 -10.59 14.34
CA GLY A 251 -2.12 -9.84 14.24
C GLY A 251 -1.43 -9.64 15.58
N LYS A 252 -2.20 -9.37 16.65
CA LYS A 252 -1.66 -9.23 18.01
C LYS A 252 -0.95 -10.51 18.45
N GLN A 253 -1.55 -11.67 18.26
CA GLN A 253 -1.00 -12.96 18.69
C GLN A 253 0.28 -13.33 17.92
N ILE A 254 0.33 -13.02 16.62
CA ILE A 254 1.57 -13.15 15.82
C ILE A 254 2.65 -12.22 16.38
N ASN A 255 2.30 -10.99 16.72
CA ASN A 255 3.25 -10.03 17.29
C ASN A 255 3.74 -10.45 18.68
N ASP A 256 2.85 -10.95 19.54
CA ASP A 256 3.21 -11.50 20.86
C ASP A 256 4.20 -12.68 20.72
N PHE A 257 4.00 -13.55 19.73
CA PHE A 257 4.93 -14.64 19.43
C PHE A 257 6.30 -14.10 19.00
N TRP A 258 6.35 -13.12 18.09
CA TRP A 258 7.62 -12.51 17.68
C TRP A 258 8.35 -11.80 18.84
N ASP A 259 7.61 -11.11 19.73
CA ASP A 259 8.19 -10.46 20.92
C ASP A 259 8.86 -11.47 21.88
N GLU A 260 8.38 -12.72 21.89
CA GLU A 260 8.99 -13.78 22.73
C GLU A 260 10.22 -14.42 22.08
N VAL A 261 10.12 -14.78 20.79
CA VAL A 261 11.18 -15.56 20.15
C VAL A 261 12.40 -14.73 19.77
N VAL A 262 12.23 -13.46 19.47
CA VAL A 262 13.35 -12.56 19.16
C VAL A 262 14.30 -12.41 20.34
N LYS A 263 13.79 -12.46 21.59
CA LYS A 263 14.61 -12.41 22.82
C LYS A 263 15.56 -13.60 22.99
N GLN A 264 15.31 -14.71 22.27
CA GLN A 264 16.16 -15.90 22.35
C GLN A 264 17.53 -15.68 21.68
N ASP A 265 17.56 -14.89 20.61
CA ASP A 265 18.79 -14.52 19.90
C ASP A 265 18.61 -13.15 19.19
N GLU A 266 18.89 -12.09 19.94
CA GLU A 266 18.84 -10.74 19.39
C GLU A 266 19.97 -10.45 18.38
N SER A 267 20.98 -11.29 18.26
CA SER A 267 22.00 -11.15 17.22
C SER A 267 21.51 -11.61 15.86
N LYS A 268 20.63 -12.60 15.83
CA LYS A 268 20.05 -13.20 14.62
C LYS A 268 18.72 -12.52 14.20
N TYR A 269 17.93 -12.07 15.17
CA TYR A 269 16.59 -11.52 14.94
C TYR A 269 16.49 -10.07 15.39
N ARG A 270 15.89 -9.24 14.56
CA ARG A 270 15.52 -7.86 14.91
C ARG A 270 14.05 -7.64 14.61
N LEU A 271 13.30 -7.20 15.61
CA LEU A 271 11.86 -6.96 15.50
C LEU A 271 11.57 -5.46 15.57
N PHE A 272 10.75 -4.99 14.64
CA PHE A 272 10.31 -3.60 14.58
C PHE A 272 8.80 -3.51 14.44
N THR A 273 8.17 -2.64 15.22
CA THR A 273 6.76 -2.30 15.05
C THR A 273 6.56 -1.64 13.69
N SER A 274 7.48 -0.77 13.29
CA SER A 274 7.55 -0.18 11.96
C SER A 274 8.99 0.26 11.68
N LEU A 275 9.50 -0.08 10.52
CA LEU A 275 10.79 0.43 10.03
C LEU A 275 10.69 1.89 9.56
N GLY A 276 9.47 2.38 9.29
CA GLY A 276 9.27 3.60 8.53
C GLY A 276 9.65 3.43 7.06
N GLN A 277 9.15 4.29 6.19
CA GLN A 277 9.25 4.08 4.73
C GLN A 277 10.70 4.03 4.23
N ARG A 278 11.53 5.04 4.55
CA ARG A 278 12.91 5.12 4.07
C ARG A 278 13.74 3.89 4.48
N ARG A 279 13.69 3.47 5.75
CA ARG A 279 14.43 2.27 6.23
C ARG A 279 13.90 0.99 5.62
N TYR A 280 12.58 0.84 5.48
CA TYR A 280 11.95 -0.34 4.88
C TYR A 280 12.40 -0.53 3.43
N LEU A 281 12.31 0.52 2.61
CA LEU A 281 12.74 0.49 1.21
C LEU A 281 14.25 0.25 1.09
N SER A 282 15.05 0.92 1.93
CA SER A 282 16.51 0.73 1.98
C SER A 282 16.88 -0.71 2.35
N PHE A 283 16.16 -1.28 3.31
CA PHE A 283 16.38 -2.66 3.72
C PHE A 283 16.00 -3.64 2.62
N MET A 284 14.81 -3.51 2.04
CA MET A 284 14.37 -4.38 0.95
C MET A 284 15.36 -4.38 -0.21
N ARG A 285 15.85 -3.20 -0.65
CA ARG A 285 16.85 -3.08 -1.71
C ARG A 285 18.14 -3.86 -1.42
N GLN A 286 18.53 -4.02 -0.15
CA GLN A 286 19.77 -4.64 0.27
C GLN A 286 19.59 -6.05 0.81
N ALA A 287 18.35 -6.50 0.97
CA ALA A 287 18.04 -7.85 1.42
C ALA A 287 18.51 -8.91 0.41
N THR A 288 18.85 -10.08 0.90
CA THR A 288 19.08 -11.27 0.08
C THR A 288 17.78 -11.96 -0.30
N GLY A 289 16.72 -11.75 0.47
CA GLY A 289 15.40 -12.28 0.24
C GLY A 289 14.34 -11.62 1.11
N VAL A 290 13.08 -11.81 0.73
CA VAL A 290 11.89 -11.43 1.49
C VAL A 290 11.07 -12.69 1.78
N ILE A 291 10.60 -12.86 3.01
CA ILE A 291 9.77 -14.01 3.42
C ILE A 291 8.50 -13.50 4.09
N GLY A 292 7.38 -14.09 3.77
CA GLY A 292 6.10 -13.82 4.39
C GLY A 292 4.95 -13.83 3.41
N ASN A 293 3.95 -12.99 3.66
CA ASN A 293 2.75 -12.90 2.82
C ASN A 293 2.28 -11.44 2.63
N SER A 294 3.20 -10.48 2.73
CA SER A 294 2.93 -9.08 2.46
C SER A 294 2.80 -8.82 0.96
N SER A 295 1.96 -7.85 0.58
CA SER A 295 1.87 -7.38 -0.80
C SER A 295 3.19 -6.81 -1.31
N SER A 296 4.04 -6.29 -0.44
CA SER A 296 5.36 -5.77 -0.82
C SER A 296 6.31 -6.85 -1.37
N GLY A 297 6.16 -8.10 -0.93
CA GLY A 297 6.86 -9.25 -1.54
C GLY A 297 6.39 -9.53 -2.97
N ILE A 298 5.16 -9.19 -3.32
CA ILE A 298 4.59 -9.44 -4.65
C ILE A 298 4.84 -8.28 -5.61
N VAL A 299 4.82 -7.05 -5.12
CA VAL A 299 4.86 -5.83 -5.93
C VAL A 299 6.27 -5.21 -5.94
N GLU A 300 6.78 -4.87 -4.75
CA GLU A 300 8.01 -4.10 -4.62
C GLU A 300 9.28 -4.96 -4.75
N ALA A 301 9.31 -6.15 -4.16
CA ALA A 301 10.50 -7.00 -4.21
C ALA A 301 10.87 -7.45 -5.64
N PRO A 302 9.91 -7.81 -6.54
CA PRO A 302 10.20 -8.07 -7.94
C PRO A 302 10.82 -6.90 -8.69
N PHE A 303 10.35 -5.70 -8.44
CA PHE A 303 10.91 -4.47 -9.04
C PHE A 303 12.40 -4.29 -8.72
N LEU A 304 12.84 -4.75 -7.54
CA LEU A 304 14.24 -4.75 -7.12
C LEU A 304 14.98 -6.03 -7.52
N GLY A 305 14.30 -7.01 -8.10
CA GLY A 305 14.84 -8.33 -8.41
C GLY A 305 15.13 -9.18 -7.17
N ILE A 306 14.55 -8.86 -6.02
CA ILE A 306 14.80 -9.58 -4.77
C ILE A 306 13.97 -10.88 -4.75
N PRO A 307 14.59 -12.06 -4.47
CA PRO A 307 13.86 -13.31 -4.31
C PRO A 307 12.89 -13.27 -3.13
N VAL A 308 11.73 -13.92 -3.30
CA VAL A 308 10.64 -13.92 -2.31
C VAL A 308 10.13 -15.32 -2.04
N VAL A 309 9.91 -15.64 -0.78
CA VAL A 309 9.08 -16.76 -0.34
C VAL A 309 7.71 -16.20 0.09
N ASN A 310 6.68 -16.49 -0.70
CA ASN A 310 5.30 -16.11 -0.38
C ASN A 310 4.58 -17.29 0.28
N ILE A 311 4.21 -17.15 1.56
CA ILE A 311 3.64 -18.21 2.38
C ILE A 311 2.11 -18.09 2.40
N GLY A 312 1.43 -19.18 2.06
CA GLY A 312 -0.02 -19.31 2.15
C GLY A 312 -0.79 -18.57 1.06
N ASP A 313 -2.07 -18.26 1.31
CA ASP A 313 -3.01 -17.83 0.28
C ASP A 313 -3.39 -16.34 0.35
N ARG A 314 -2.77 -15.55 1.25
CA ARG A 314 -3.14 -14.15 1.44
C ARG A 314 -3.05 -13.31 0.15
N GLN A 315 -2.08 -13.64 -0.72
CA GLN A 315 -1.86 -12.95 -1.99
C GLN A 315 -2.46 -13.68 -3.21
N LYS A 316 -3.28 -14.70 -2.96
CA LYS A 316 -3.92 -15.49 -4.03
C LYS A 316 -4.76 -14.60 -4.96
N GLY A 317 -4.61 -14.81 -6.25
CA GLY A 317 -5.23 -14.01 -7.31
C GLY A 317 -4.32 -12.94 -7.90
N ARG A 318 -3.24 -12.56 -7.22
CA ARG A 318 -2.23 -11.65 -7.77
C ARG A 318 -1.25 -12.38 -8.68
N HIS A 319 -0.74 -11.69 -9.69
CA HIS A 319 0.33 -12.20 -10.54
C HIS A 319 1.61 -12.40 -9.71
N LEU A 320 2.22 -13.58 -9.83
CA LEU A 320 3.50 -13.87 -9.19
C LEU A 320 4.62 -13.73 -10.22
N CYS A 321 5.50 -12.76 -9.99
CA CYS A 321 6.68 -12.55 -10.80
C CYS A 321 7.69 -13.69 -10.64
N ARG A 322 8.68 -13.82 -11.54
CA ARG A 322 9.63 -14.95 -11.60
C ARG A 322 10.47 -15.16 -10.35
N ASN A 323 10.65 -14.12 -9.56
CA ASN A 323 11.42 -14.16 -8.31
C ASN A 323 10.56 -14.50 -7.08
N VAL A 324 9.26 -14.76 -7.24
CA VAL A 324 8.34 -15.12 -6.16
C VAL A 324 8.11 -16.62 -6.15
N ILE A 325 8.48 -17.25 -5.05
CA ILE A 325 8.28 -18.69 -4.80
C ILE A 325 7.09 -18.84 -3.87
N GLN A 326 5.99 -19.37 -4.39
CA GLN A 326 4.80 -19.68 -3.61
C GLN A 326 5.00 -20.98 -2.84
N CYS A 327 4.63 -21.01 -1.55
CA CYS A 327 4.63 -22.23 -0.76
C CYS A 327 3.41 -22.33 0.17
N ASN A 328 3.17 -23.56 0.66
CA ASN A 328 2.19 -23.79 1.71
C ASN A 328 2.73 -23.35 3.09
N ARG A 329 1.91 -23.48 4.12
CA ARG A 329 2.19 -23.04 5.51
C ARG A 329 2.97 -24.05 6.34
N ASP A 330 3.16 -25.28 5.84
CA ASP A 330 3.88 -26.35 6.53
C ASP A 330 5.41 -26.19 6.41
N ILE A 331 6.13 -26.72 7.39
CA ILE A 331 7.59 -26.59 7.50
C ILE A 331 8.30 -27.05 6.23
N ALA A 332 7.96 -28.22 5.71
CA ALA A 332 8.66 -28.79 4.54
C ALA A 332 8.50 -27.92 3.29
N SER A 333 7.31 -27.35 3.08
CA SER A 333 7.05 -26.42 1.97
C SER A 333 7.84 -25.11 2.14
N ILE A 334 7.92 -24.57 3.37
CA ILE A 334 8.68 -23.35 3.65
C ILE A 334 10.18 -23.60 3.49
N GLU A 335 10.73 -24.71 3.97
CA GLU A 335 12.15 -25.09 3.83
C GLU A 335 12.55 -25.24 2.35
N ASP A 336 11.75 -25.94 1.55
CA ASP A 336 11.99 -26.09 0.11
C ASP A 336 11.99 -24.74 -0.61
N ALA A 337 10.98 -23.88 -0.34
CA ALA A 337 10.90 -22.56 -0.91
C ALA A 337 12.07 -21.66 -0.47
N PHE A 338 12.45 -21.72 0.80
CA PHE A 338 13.57 -20.97 1.35
C PHE A 338 14.90 -21.38 0.73
N SER A 339 15.13 -22.69 0.57
CA SER A 339 16.32 -23.22 -0.11
C SER A 339 16.42 -22.75 -1.55
N LYS A 340 15.30 -22.75 -2.28
CA LYS A 340 15.21 -22.23 -3.66
C LYS A 340 15.49 -20.72 -3.69
N MET A 341 14.96 -19.95 -2.74
CA MET A 341 15.17 -18.50 -2.65
C MET A 341 16.65 -18.15 -2.52
N GLN A 342 17.44 -18.93 -1.76
CA GLN A 342 18.85 -18.66 -1.53
C GLN A 342 19.73 -18.76 -2.79
N ILE A 343 19.31 -19.55 -3.75
CA ILE A 343 20.05 -19.79 -5.00
C ILE A 343 19.42 -19.06 -6.21
N LEU A 344 18.24 -18.50 -6.04
CA LEU A 344 17.56 -17.80 -7.13
C LEU A 344 18.31 -16.51 -7.48
N PRO A 345 18.65 -16.29 -8.75
CA PRO A 345 19.34 -15.07 -9.16
C PRO A 345 18.42 -13.86 -9.01
N LYS A 346 19.00 -12.72 -8.62
CA LYS A 346 18.27 -11.45 -8.60
C LYS A 346 17.91 -11.06 -10.03
N THR A 347 16.63 -11.01 -10.34
CA THR A 347 16.11 -10.65 -11.67
C THR A 347 14.99 -9.65 -11.51
N VAL A 348 15.20 -8.43 -12.01
CA VAL A 348 14.19 -7.37 -12.04
C VAL A 348 13.01 -7.82 -12.91
N ASP A 349 11.80 -7.61 -12.38
CA ASP A 349 10.55 -7.81 -13.10
C ASP A 349 9.69 -6.55 -12.97
N THR A 350 9.28 -6.00 -14.09
CA THR A 350 8.54 -4.74 -14.17
C THR A 350 7.05 -4.95 -14.45
N TYR A 351 6.52 -6.13 -14.18
CA TYR A 351 5.10 -6.41 -14.37
C TYR A 351 4.21 -5.40 -13.64
N TYR A 352 4.60 -5.00 -12.44
CA TYR A 352 3.88 -4.02 -11.63
C TYR A 352 4.24 -2.55 -11.94
N GLY A 353 5.10 -2.30 -12.92
CA GLY A 353 5.48 -0.95 -13.34
C GLY A 353 6.99 -0.71 -13.32
N ASP A 354 7.38 0.46 -13.80
CA ASP A 354 8.77 0.90 -13.93
C ASP A 354 9.17 2.03 -12.95
N GLY A 355 8.25 2.42 -12.06
CA GLY A 355 8.49 3.45 -11.06
C GLY A 355 8.30 4.89 -11.55
N HIS A 356 7.60 5.12 -12.65
CA HIS A 356 7.32 6.46 -13.19
C HIS A 356 5.82 6.81 -13.19
N THR A 357 5.08 6.28 -12.24
CA THR A 357 3.61 6.37 -12.16
C THR A 357 3.11 7.80 -12.06
N SER A 358 3.71 8.64 -11.20
CA SER A 358 3.19 10.00 -10.95
C SER A 358 3.22 10.88 -12.20
N ALA A 359 4.29 10.87 -12.94
CA ALA A 359 4.43 11.67 -14.16
C ALA A 359 3.38 11.26 -15.21
N PHE A 360 3.14 9.96 -15.37
CA PHE A 360 2.16 9.44 -16.31
C PHE A 360 0.72 9.75 -15.88
N VAL A 361 0.40 9.60 -14.59
CA VAL A 361 -0.90 9.99 -14.03
C VAL A 361 -1.19 11.45 -14.30
N ILE A 362 -0.25 12.35 -14.05
CA ILE A 362 -0.42 13.81 -14.27
C ILE A 362 -0.61 14.12 -15.74
N GLU A 363 0.19 13.52 -16.63
CA GLU A 363 0.06 13.69 -18.08
C GLU A 363 -1.36 13.30 -18.55
N LYS A 364 -1.83 12.11 -18.19
CA LYS A 364 -3.14 11.61 -18.62
C LYS A 364 -4.29 12.36 -17.97
N LEU A 365 -4.15 12.75 -16.70
CA LEU A 365 -5.14 13.57 -16.01
C LEU A 365 -5.31 14.93 -16.69
N LYS A 366 -4.21 15.61 -17.02
CA LYS A 366 -4.24 16.90 -17.74
C LYS A 366 -4.85 16.76 -19.12
N ALA A 367 -4.47 15.70 -19.86
CA ALA A 367 -5.07 15.41 -21.17
C ALA A 367 -6.58 15.20 -21.06
N TRP A 368 -7.02 14.41 -20.06
CA TRP A 368 -8.43 14.15 -19.79
C TRP A 368 -9.21 15.42 -19.39
N LEU A 369 -8.67 16.25 -18.49
CA LEU A 369 -9.27 17.53 -18.08
C LEU A 369 -9.43 18.50 -19.24
N ASN A 370 -8.57 18.46 -20.24
CA ASN A 370 -8.63 19.30 -21.44
C ASN A 370 -9.64 18.77 -22.49
N THR A 371 -10.21 17.57 -22.30
CA THR A 371 -11.25 17.03 -23.19
C THR A 371 -12.63 17.51 -22.79
N LYS A 372 -13.60 17.44 -23.72
CA LYS A 372 -15.01 17.74 -23.40
C LYS A 372 -15.61 16.76 -22.38
N GLU A 373 -15.03 15.55 -22.24
CA GLU A 373 -15.49 14.52 -21.31
C GLU A 373 -15.29 14.95 -19.86
N GLY A 374 -14.23 15.66 -19.53
CA GLY A 374 -14.01 16.23 -18.20
C GLY A 374 -15.08 17.24 -17.75
N TRP A 375 -15.95 17.70 -18.62
CA TRP A 375 -16.99 18.72 -18.36
C TRP A 375 -18.42 18.18 -18.38
N ILE A 376 -18.66 16.94 -18.81
CA ILE A 376 -20.02 16.39 -18.94
C ILE A 376 -20.69 16.11 -17.58
N LEU A 377 -19.90 16.06 -16.49
CA LEU A 377 -20.39 15.84 -15.13
C LEU A 377 -20.65 17.13 -14.33
N ARG A 378 -20.55 18.30 -14.97
CA ARG A 378 -20.84 19.61 -14.34
C ARG A 378 -22.24 20.11 -14.66
#